data_caecdcee4b4ccc9f1e70b7955e4c625b
#
_entry.id   caecdcee4b4ccc9f1e70b7955e4c625b
#
_cell.length_a   1.000
_cell.length_b   1.000
_cell.length_c   1.000
_cell.angle_alpha   90.00
_cell.angle_beta   90.00
_cell.angle_gamma   90.00
#
_symmetry.space_group_name_H-M   'P 1'
#
loop_
_entity.id
_entity.type
_entity.pdbx_description
1 polymer ?
#
loop_
_entity_poly.entity_id
_entity_poly.type
_entity_poly.pdbx_seq_one_letter_code
_entity_poly.pdbx_strand_id
1 'polypeptide(L)'
;MKLVGGALALNTVIDEDRNLSFVNFGEILASHHEAVDFVRDFCEVEIPRQFSTVVTSAAGYPLDKTYYQTVKGMVGAMDILAPGGDLIIASECSEGIGSAEFVESQRRLV
;
A
#
# COMPACT_ATOMS: atom_id res chain seq x y z
N MET A 1 19.12 -3.14 -11.40
CA MET A 1 20.24 -2.23 -11.11
C MET A 1 21.52 -2.59 -11.83
N LYS A 2 21.98 -3.85 -11.84
CA LYS A 2 23.18 -4.28 -12.58
C LYS A 2 23.15 -4.02 -14.09
N LEU A 3 21.93 -3.96 -14.69
CA LEU A 3 21.74 -3.76 -16.13
C LEU A 3 21.92 -2.29 -16.59
N VAL A 4 21.78 -1.33 -15.67
CA VAL A 4 21.77 0.11 -16.01
C VAL A 4 23.12 0.77 -15.70
N GLY A 5 24.03 0.08 -15.02
CA GLY A 5 25.27 0.68 -14.49
C GLY A 5 24.99 1.53 -13.24
N GLY A 6 25.85 2.44 -12.90
CA GLY A 6 25.68 3.30 -11.73
C GLY A 6 24.46 4.23 -11.89
N ALA A 7 23.53 4.16 -10.94
CA ALA A 7 22.38 5.03 -10.86
C ALA A 7 22.21 5.56 -9.44
N LEU A 8 21.65 6.75 -9.30
CA LEU A 8 21.30 7.38 -8.04
C LEU A 8 19.79 7.56 -7.96
N ALA A 9 19.24 7.60 -6.76
CA ALA A 9 17.83 7.83 -6.52
C ALA A 9 17.61 9.12 -5.72
N LEU A 10 16.56 9.85 -6.10
CA LEU A 10 15.96 10.91 -5.30
C LEU A 10 14.69 10.34 -4.69
N ASN A 11 14.57 10.39 -3.37
CA ASN A 11 13.34 10.03 -2.66
C ASN A 11 12.77 11.26 -1.96
N THR A 12 11.46 11.34 -1.95
CA THR A 12 10.71 12.41 -1.26
C THR A 12 9.58 11.79 -0.46
N VAL A 13 9.29 12.35 0.71
CA VAL A 13 8.08 12.06 1.48
C VAL A 13 7.26 13.33 1.57
N ILE A 14 5.99 13.21 1.28
CA ILE A 14 5.00 14.29 1.32
C ILE A 14 4.00 13.94 2.43
N ASP A 15 3.73 14.89 3.32
CA ASP A 15 2.76 14.73 4.40
C ASP A 15 1.30 14.90 3.92
N GLU A 16 0.35 14.76 4.84
CA GLU A 16 -1.09 14.89 4.58
C GLU A 16 -1.50 16.29 4.11
N ASP A 17 -0.75 17.31 4.48
CA ASP A 17 -0.94 18.71 4.05
C ASP A 17 -0.21 19.03 2.74
N ARG A 18 0.41 18.02 2.12
CA ARG A 18 1.22 18.11 0.88
C ARG A 18 2.50 18.93 1.03
N ASN A 19 3.04 19.06 2.23
CA ASN A 19 4.37 19.61 2.43
C ASN A 19 5.44 18.56 2.21
N LEU A 20 6.60 19.00 1.76
CA LEU A 20 7.78 18.14 1.64
C LEU A 20 8.37 17.92 3.04
N SER A 21 8.19 16.72 3.59
CA SER A 21 8.65 16.36 4.94
C SER A 21 10.05 15.73 4.95
N PHE A 22 10.44 15.12 3.84
CA PHE A 22 11.75 14.49 3.71
C PHE A 22 12.19 14.49 2.25
N VAL A 23 13.50 14.67 2.06
CA VAL A 23 14.15 14.51 0.76
C VAL A 23 15.57 14.00 0.97
N ASN A 24 15.96 13.00 0.19
CA ASN A 24 17.34 12.58 0.09
C ASN A 24 17.73 12.25 -1.35
N PHE A 25 19.02 12.20 -1.61
CA PHE A 25 19.58 11.82 -2.89
C PHE A 25 20.86 11.02 -2.68
N GLY A 26 20.98 9.86 -3.30
CA GLY A 26 22.17 9.03 -3.11
C GLY A 26 22.11 7.67 -3.81
N GLU A 27 22.91 6.74 -3.31
CA GLU A 27 22.87 5.33 -3.74
C GLU A 27 21.46 4.77 -3.53
N ILE A 28 20.96 4.00 -4.51
CA ILE A 28 19.52 3.65 -4.60
C ILE A 28 19.01 2.95 -3.35
N LEU A 29 19.72 1.91 -2.88
CA LEU A 29 19.24 1.14 -1.72
C LEU A 29 19.42 1.91 -0.41
N ALA A 30 20.55 2.58 -0.24
CA ALA A 30 20.81 3.36 0.96
C ALA A 30 19.79 4.50 1.13
N SER A 31 19.59 5.29 0.07
CA SER A 31 18.62 6.39 0.09
C SER A 31 17.17 5.91 0.23
N HIS A 32 16.83 4.75 -0.36
CA HIS A 32 15.51 4.15 -0.18
C HIS A 32 15.27 3.71 1.28
N HIS A 33 16.23 3.00 1.89
CA HIS A 33 16.09 2.54 3.27
C HIS A 33 15.97 3.73 4.24
N GLU A 34 16.77 4.77 4.05
CA GLU A 34 16.66 5.99 4.86
C GLU A 34 15.26 6.63 4.77
N ALA A 35 14.68 6.69 3.56
CA ALA A 35 13.33 7.17 3.36
C ALA A 35 12.27 6.26 4.02
N VAL A 36 12.45 4.94 3.95
CA VAL A 36 11.57 3.97 4.62
C VAL A 36 11.64 4.12 6.14
N ASP A 37 12.84 4.25 6.70
CA ASP A 37 13.02 4.43 8.15
C ASP A 37 12.37 5.74 8.63
N PHE A 38 12.50 6.82 7.85
CA PHE A 38 11.80 8.07 8.13
C PHE A 38 10.27 7.91 8.14
N VAL A 39 9.71 7.22 7.14
CA VAL A 39 8.24 7.02 7.04
C VAL A 39 7.73 6.11 8.15
N ARG A 40 8.51 5.14 8.58
CA ARG A 40 8.13 4.18 9.63
C ARG A 40 7.69 4.89 10.91
N ASP A 41 8.41 5.91 11.33
CA ASP A 41 8.11 6.67 12.55
C ASP A 41 6.71 7.33 12.53
N PHE A 42 6.13 7.52 11.33
CA PHE A 42 4.80 8.13 11.16
C PHE A 42 3.70 7.14 10.79
N CYS A 43 4.05 6.04 10.14
CA CYS A 43 3.08 5.12 9.54
C CYS A 43 2.94 3.80 10.27
N GLU A 44 3.95 3.37 11.05
CA GLU A 44 3.86 2.13 11.81
C GLU A 44 3.21 2.38 13.19
N VAL A 45 2.21 1.57 13.48
CA VAL A 45 1.53 1.57 14.77
C VAL A 45 1.63 0.18 15.38
N GLU A 46 2.23 0.10 16.57
CA GLU A 46 2.25 -1.16 17.31
C GLU A 46 0.85 -1.50 17.84
N ILE A 47 0.45 -2.74 17.61
CA ILE A 47 -0.81 -3.27 18.13
C ILE A 47 -0.54 -4.39 19.14
N PRO A 48 -1.36 -4.51 20.22
CA PRO A 48 -1.12 -5.48 21.27
C PRO A 48 -1.46 -6.93 20.87
N ARG A 49 -2.25 -7.13 19.81
CA ARG A 49 -2.70 -8.44 19.34
C ARG A 49 -3.34 -8.34 17.95
N GLN A 50 -3.49 -9.47 17.27
CA GLN A 50 -4.35 -9.60 16.11
C GLN A 50 -5.84 -9.68 16.51
N PHE A 51 -6.72 -9.35 15.58
CA PHE A 51 -8.17 -9.27 15.81
C PHE A 51 -8.91 -10.28 14.95
N SER A 52 -9.97 -10.87 15.50
CA SER A 52 -10.83 -11.82 14.77
C SER A 52 -11.67 -11.16 13.69
N THR A 53 -11.91 -9.85 13.80
CA THR A 53 -12.62 -9.07 12.79
C THR A 53 -11.92 -7.73 12.61
N VAL A 54 -11.59 -7.39 11.37
CA VAL A 54 -10.97 -6.13 10.98
C VAL A 54 -11.86 -5.43 9.97
N VAL A 55 -12.15 -4.15 10.20
CA VAL A 55 -12.89 -3.30 9.27
C VAL A 55 -11.94 -2.24 8.72
N THR A 56 -11.88 -2.13 7.41
CA THR A 56 -11.02 -1.15 6.70
C THR A 56 -11.76 -0.50 5.54
N SER A 57 -11.11 0.41 4.84
CA SER A 57 -11.65 1.04 3.63
C SER A 57 -10.58 1.10 2.53
N ALA A 58 -11.02 1.31 1.30
CA ALA A 58 -10.14 1.57 0.18
C ALA A 58 -9.86 3.08 0.01
N ALA A 59 -9.94 3.86 1.10
CA ALA A 59 -9.67 5.30 1.21
C ALA A 59 -10.62 6.23 0.41
N GLY A 60 -11.71 5.71 -0.17
CA GLY A 60 -12.70 6.50 -0.90
C GLY A 60 -12.22 7.01 -2.27
N TYR A 61 -13.06 7.85 -2.91
CA TYR A 61 -12.78 8.41 -4.23
C TYR A 61 -11.52 9.30 -4.24
N PRO A 62 -10.64 9.19 -5.23
CA PRO A 62 -10.70 8.33 -6.43
C PRO A 62 -9.98 6.98 -6.27
N LEU A 63 -9.55 6.61 -5.08
CA LEU A 63 -8.71 5.44 -4.83
C LEU A 63 -9.49 4.13 -4.84
N ASP A 64 -10.79 4.15 -4.59
CA ASP A 64 -11.68 2.99 -4.48
C ASP A 64 -12.51 2.69 -5.74
N LYS A 65 -12.14 3.26 -6.89
CA LYS A 65 -12.91 3.14 -8.14
C LYS A 65 -12.97 1.72 -8.70
N THR A 66 -11.99 0.88 -8.39
CA THR A 66 -11.95 -0.51 -8.86
C THR A 66 -11.64 -1.49 -7.74
N TYR A 67 -12.09 -2.73 -7.88
CA TYR A 67 -11.72 -3.83 -6.99
C TYR A 67 -10.20 -4.06 -6.95
N TYR A 68 -9.51 -3.89 -8.08
CA TYR A 68 -8.05 -3.93 -8.14
C TYR A 68 -7.37 -2.98 -7.14
N GLN A 69 -7.91 -1.78 -6.98
CA GLN A 69 -7.39 -0.82 -6.00
C GLN A 69 -7.81 -1.20 -4.57
N THR A 70 -9.04 -1.70 -4.41
CA THR A 70 -9.59 -2.15 -3.12
C THR A 70 -8.72 -3.23 -2.47
N VAL A 71 -8.17 -4.17 -3.23
CA VAL A 71 -7.27 -5.22 -2.73
C VAL A 71 -6.07 -4.65 -1.96
N LYS A 72 -5.58 -3.47 -2.31
CA LYS A 72 -4.48 -2.82 -1.58
C LYS A 72 -4.86 -2.47 -0.14
N GLY A 73 -6.11 -2.02 0.08
CA GLY A 73 -6.64 -1.78 1.42
C GLY A 73 -6.82 -3.08 2.23
N MET A 74 -7.14 -4.19 1.55
CA MET A 74 -7.18 -5.50 2.19
C MET A 74 -5.80 -5.95 2.65
N VAL A 75 -4.79 -5.84 1.77
CA VAL A 75 -3.40 -6.24 2.08
C VAL A 75 -2.86 -5.45 3.26
N GLY A 76 -3.10 -4.14 3.32
CA GLY A 76 -2.67 -3.30 4.43
C GLY A 76 -3.27 -3.67 5.79
N ALA A 77 -4.41 -4.37 5.79
CA ALA A 77 -5.08 -4.82 7.02
C ALA A 77 -4.73 -6.26 7.43
N MET A 78 -4.01 -7.01 6.60
CA MET A 78 -3.76 -8.44 6.85
C MET A 78 -2.89 -8.70 8.07
N ASP A 79 -1.92 -7.83 8.36
CA ASP A 79 -0.98 -8.02 9.47
C ASP A 79 -1.67 -8.00 10.85
N ILE A 80 -2.80 -7.31 10.93
CA ILE A 80 -3.59 -7.21 12.16
C ILE A 80 -4.74 -8.20 12.25
N LEU A 81 -5.02 -8.96 11.18
CA LEU A 81 -6.08 -9.96 11.14
C LEU A 81 -5.59 -11.31 11.70
N ALA A 82 -6.32 -11.86 12.65
CA ALA A 82 -6.04 -13.18 13.18
C ALA A 82 -6.30 -14.27 12.12
N PRO A 83 -5.56 -15.40 12.14
CA PRO A 83 -5.83 -16.55 11.27
C PRO A 83 -7.30 -17.01 11.38
N GLY A 84 -7.99 -17.11 10.25
CA GLY A 84 -9.42 -17.47 10.20
C GLY A 84 -10.38 -16.33 10.58
N GLY A 85 -9.88 -15.13 10.76
CA GLY A 85 -10.69 -13.94 11.04
C GLY A 85 -11.37 -13.37 9.81
N ASP A 86 -12.29 -12.43 10.05
CA ASP A 86 -13.08 -11.75 9.02
C ASP A 86 -12.48 -10.39 8.69
N LEU A 87 -12.24 -10.12 7.40
CA LEU A 87 -11.86 -8.82 6.88
C LEU A 87 -13.02 -8.18 6.13
N ILE A 88 -13.51 -7.05 6.63
CA ILE A 88 -14.58 -6.27 6.02
C ILE A 88 -13.98 -5.00 5.43
N ILE A 89 -14.21 -4.76 4.13
CA ILE A 89 -13.71 -3.55 3.46
C ILE A 89 -14.84 -2.76 2.81
N ALA A 90 -14.86 -1.45 3.06
CA ALA A 90 -15.74 -0.51 2.36
C ALA A 90 -15.04 0.04 1.12
N SER A 91 -15.70 -0.07 -0.04
CA SER A 91 -15.20 0.41 -1.34
C SER A 91 -16.36 0.61 -2.31
N GLU A 92 -16.34 1.68 -3.10
CA GLU A 92 -17.41 1.96 -4.07
C GLU A 92 -17.34 1.06 -5.31
N CYS A 93 -16.14 0.78 -5.82
CA CYS A 93 -15.89 0.01 -7.03
C CYS A 93 -16.72 0.47 -8.26
N SER A 94 -16.93 1.78 -8.42
CA SER A 94 -17.76 2.38 -9.47
C SER A 94 -17.32 2.06 -10.90
N GLU A 95 -16.05 1.70 -11.09
CA GLU A 95 -15.48 1.28 -12.38
C GLU A 95 -15.28 -0.25 -12.47
N GLY A 96 -15.85 -1.03 -11.54
CA GLY A 96 -15.88 -2.49 -11.57
C GLY A 96 -14.59 -3.13 -11.07
N ILE A 97 -14.22 -4.27 -11.68
CA ILE A 97 -13.13 -5.12 -11.17
C ILE A 97 -11.73 -4.54 -11.44
N GLY A 98 -11.54 -3.93 -12.60
CA GLY A 98 -10.24 -3.41 -13.04
C GLY A 98 -9.98 -3.72 -14.52
N SER A 99 -8.71 -3.78 -14.93
CA SER A 99 -8.36 -4.06 -16.32
C SER A 99 -8.78 -5.46 -16.78
N ALA A 100 -8.92 -5.65 -18.10
CA ALA A 100 -9.28 -6.94 -18.68
C ALA A 100 -8.27 -8.04 -18.29
N GLU A 101 -6.98 -7.71 -18.24
CA GLU A 101 -5.93 -8.63 -17.82
C GLU A 101 -6.05 -9.04 -16.36
N PHE A 102 -6.42 -8.10 -15.49
CA PHE A 102 -6.66 -8.40 -14.08
C PHE A 102 -7.89 -9.30 -13.91
N VAL A 103 -8.98 -9.01 -14.61
CA VAL A 103 -10.19 -9.87 -14.62
C VAL A 103 -9.86 -11.28 -15.07
N GLU A 104 -9.10 -11.44 -16.14
CA GLU A 104 -8.70 -12.76 -16.65
C GLU A 104 -7.78 -13.48 -15.65
N SER A 105 -6.87 -12.76 -15.00
CA SER A 105 -6.02 -13.32 -13.95
C SER A 105 -6.84 -13.86 -12.78
N GLN A 106 -7.86 -13.12 -12.33
CA GLN A 106 -8.74 -13.55 -11.23
C GLN A 106 -9.54 -14.81 -11.60
N ARG A 107 -10.04 -14.92 -12.83
CA ARG A 107 -10.77 -16.11 -13.31
C ARG A 107 -9.95 -17.41 -13.30
N ARG A 108 -8.64 -17.31 -13.38
CA ARG A 108 -7.73 -18.46 -13.31
C ARG A 108 -7.45 -18.96 -11.90
N LEU A 109 -7.76 -18.14 -10.89
CA LEU A 109 -7.52 -18.47 -9.49
C LEU A 109 -8.74 -19.11 -8.80
N VAL A 110 -9.87 -19.09 -9.46
CA VAL A 110 -11.15 -19.70 -9.03
C VAL A 110 -11.42 -20.94 -9.87
#